data_8367a87568d54ee5b0cb35c0c1a2f66a
#
_entry.id   8367a87568d54ee5b0cb35c0c1a2f66a
#
_cell.length_a   1.000
_cell.length_b   1.000
_cell.length_c   1.000
_cell.angle_alpha   90.00
_cell.angle_beta   90.00
_cell.angle_gamma   90.00
#
_symmetry.space_group_name_H-M   'P 1'
#
loop_
_entity.id
_entity.type
_entity.pdbx_description
1 polymer ?
#
loop_
_entity_poly.entity_id
_entity_poly.type
_entity_poly.pdbx_seq_one_letter_code
_entity_poly.pdbx_strand_id
1 'polypeptide(L)'
;VPKHLDQDGVRRLYESHSRGLLSYACSFVSSFAAAEDVVHQVFERVLRGDIEIEGSAVSYLYRAVRNGSLNQIRDRSREVDLNDSWLESPAGMEQTGLELQSALGELPEEQREIIILHVWGQLSFDEAAAALGISPNTAASRYRYGLSKLREQFQTAARSTYGQTR
;
A
#
# COMPACT_ATOMS: atom_id res chain seq x y z
N VAL A 1 -26.97 6.07 2.74
CA VAL A 1 -26.99 7.55 2.69
C VAL A 1 -25.55 8.00 2.46
N PRO A 2 -25.29 8.73 1.38
CA PRO A 2 -23.94 9.25 1.12
C PRO A 2 -23.50 10.14 2.28
N LYS A 3 -22.32 9.83 2.80
CA LYS A 3 -21.78 10.51 3.99
C LYS A 3 -20.83 11.61 3.51
N HIS A 4 -21.28 12.85 3.53
CA HIS A 4 -20.34 13.98 3.48
C HIS A 4 -19.55 14.00 4.80
N LEU A 5 -18.23 13.90 4.69
CA LEU A 5 -17.35 14.07 5.82
C LEU A 5 -17.17 15.56 6.10
N ASP A 6 -17.40 15.98 7.33
CA ASP A 6 -17.02 17.30 7.79
C ASP A 6 -15.48 17.42 7.91
N GLN A 7 -14.98 18.64 8.04
CA GLN A 7 -13.53 18.89 8.13
C GLN A 7 -12.87 18.12 9.30
N ASP A 8 -13.57 17.97 10.41
CA ASP A 8 -13.04 17.22 11.55
C ASP A 8 -13.00 15.72 11.29
N GLY A 9 -13.96 15.18 10.56
CA GLY A 9 -13.95 13.78 10.09
C GLY A 9 -12.79 13.50 9.15
N VAL A 10 -12.53 14.41 8.20
CA VAL A 10 -11.39 14.30 7.29
C VAL A 10 -10.07 14.37 8.04
N ARG A 11 -9.95 15.30 9.01
CA ARG A 11 -8.74 15.40 9.86
C ARG A 11 -8.47 14.10 10.61
N ARG A 12 -9.48 13.52 11.27
CA ARG A 12 -9.35 12.24 12.00
C ARG A 12 -8.91 11.11 11.08
N LEU A 13 -9.47 11.04 9.88
CA LEU A 13 -9.05 10.04 8.88
C LEU A 13 -7.60 10.24 8.45
N TYR A 14 -7.17 11.47 8.23
CA TYR A 14 -5.79 11.78 7.89
C TYR A 14 -4.83 11.37 9.01
N GLU A 15 -5.10 11.78 10.24
CA GLU A 15 -4.26 11.46 11.40
C GLU A 15 -4.15 9.95 11.65
N SER A 16 -5.26 9.21 11.44
CA SER A 16 -5.30 7.78 11.70
C SER A 16 -4.72 6.93 10.56
N HIS A 17 -4.85 7.36 9.31
CA HIS A 17 -4.58 6.50 8.15
C HIS A 17 -3.48 7.02 7.21
N SER A 18 -2.99 8.25 7.36
CA SER A 18 -1.99 8.83 6.43
C SER A 18 -0.74 7.97 6.27
N ARG A 19 -0.21 7.40 7.35
CA ARG A 19 0.95 6.51 7.30
C ARG A 19 0.68 5.24 6.51
N GLY A 20 -0.46 4.60 6.74
CA GLY A 20 -0.86 3.38 6.03
C GLY A 20 -1.11 3.66 4.54
N LEU A 21 -1.78 4.76 4.23
CA LEU A 21 -2.03 5.20 2.85
C LEU A 21 -0.73 5.52 2.11
N LEU A 22 0.22 6.18 2.80
CA LEU A 22 1.52 6.50 2.24
C LEU A 22 2.34 5.22 1.96
N SER A 23 2.40 4.30 2.92
CA SER A 23 3.06 3.00 2.74
C SER A 23 2.46 2.23 1.57
N TYR A 24 1.13 2.28 1.43
CA TYR A 24 0.44 1.63 0.33
C TYR A 24 0.74 2.30 -1.02
N ALA A 25 0.72 3.63 -1.09
CA ALA A 25 1.12 4.36 -2.30
C ALA A 25 2.57 4.05 -2.70
N CYS A 26 3.51 4.00 -1.75
CA CYS A 26 4.90 3.64 -1.98
C CYS A 26 5.10 2.23 -2.54
N SER A 27 4.12 1.33 -2.38
CA SER A 27 4.19 0.00 -3.00
C SER A 27 3.93 0.00 -4.51
N PHE A 28 3.43 1.10 -5.05
CA PHE A 28 3.15 1.28 -6.49
C PHE A 28 4.12 2.23 -7.15
N VAL A 29 4.37 3.38 -6.53
CA VAL A 29 5.19 4.44 -7.15
C VAL A 29 6.61 4.42 -6.63
N SER A 30 7.56 4.83 -7.47
CA SER A 30 9.00 4.68 -7.21
C SER A 30 9.60 5.77 -6.33
N SER A 31 8.88 6.84 -6.01
CA SER A 31 9.39 7.90 -5.15
C SER A 31 8.43 8.25 -4.03
N PHE A 32 8.98 8.61 -2.88
CA PHE A 32 8.20 9.04 -1.72
C PHE A 32 7.39 10.31 -2.03
N ALA A 33 7.98 11.28 -2.73
CA ALA A 33 7.29 12.49 -3.16
C ALA A 33 6.07 12.18 -4.05
N ALA A 34 6.19 11.22 -4.97
CA ALA A 34 5.07 10.80 -5.79
C ALA A 34 3.96 10.13 -4.96
N ALA A 35 4.32 9.35 -3.94
CA ALA A 35 3.36 8.77 -3.02
C ALA A 35 2.64 9.83 -2.17
N GLU A 36 3.37 10.82 -1.67
CA GLU A 36 2.78 11.96 -0.95
C GLU A 36 1.80 12.74 -1.83
N ASP A 37 2.15 13.02 -3.08
CA ASP A 37 1.29 13.71 -4.03
C ASP A 37 -0.03 12.97 -4.24
N VAL A 38 0.02 11.64 -4.42
CA VAL A 38 -1.20 10.82 -4.56
C VAL A 38 -2.08 10.92 -3.32
N VAL A 39 -1.50 10.76 -2.14
CA VAL A 39 -2.25 10.83 -0.88
C VAL A 39 -2.86 12.21 -0.68
N HIS A 40 -2.11 13.28 -0.92
CA HIS A 40 -2.60 14.66 -0.81
C HIS A 40 -3.76 14.92 -1.78
N GLN A 41 -3.63 14.53 -3.04
CA GLN A 41 -4.71 14.69 -4.04
C GLN A 41 -5.99 13.96 -3.62
N VAL A 42 -5.89 12.78 -3.03
CA VAL A 42 -7.05 12.05 -2.53
C VAL A 42 -7.73 12.83 -1.40
N PHE A 43 -6.99 13.32 -0.42
CA PHE A 43 -7.56 14.11 0.68
C PHE A 43 -8.11 15.46 0.24
N GLU A 44 -7.47 16.13 -0.71
CA GLU A 44 -8.01 17.38 -1.31
C GLU A 44 -9.38 17.15 -1.96
N ARG A 45 -9.55 16.07 -2.71
CA ARG A 45 -10.84 15.75 -3.34
C ARG A 45 -11.92 15.46 -2.30
N VAL A 46 -11.56 14.77 -1.21
CA VAL A 46 -12.49 14.52 -0.09
C VAL A 46 -12.87 15.82 0.60
N LEU A 47 -11.92 16.73 0.84
CA LEU A 47 -12.16 18.03 1.47
C LEU A 47 -13.03 18.96 0.62
N ARG A 48 -12.88 18.92 -0.71
CA ARG A 48 -13.72 19.72 -1.63
C ARG A 48 -15.17 19.24 -1.67
N GLY A 49 -15.46 18.06 -1.13
CA GLY A 49 -16.80 17.49 -1.17
C GLY A 49 -17.23 16.99 -2.55
N ASP A 50 -16.29 16.87 -3.49
CA ASP A 50 -16.54 16.42 -4.86
C ASP A 50 -16.91 14.93 -4.94
N ILE A 51 -16.97 14.25 -3.79
CA ILE A 51 -17.09 12.80 -3.70
C ILE A 51 -18.13 12.41 -2.67
N GLU A 52 -19.08 11.61 -3.12
CA GLU A 52 -20.00 10.89 -2.24
C GLU A 52 -19.33 9.56 -1.82
N ILE A 53 -19.06 9.42 -0.52
CA ILE A 53 -18.48 8.19 0.02
C ILE A 53 -19.60 7.22 0.36
N GLU A 54 -19.69 6.14 -0.40
CA GLU A 54 -20.55 5.02 -0.09
C GLU A 54 -19.79 3.97 0.73
N GLY A 55 -20.36 3.54 1.84
CA GLY A 55 -19.77 2.52 2.71
C GLY A 55 -18.65 3.05 3.62
N SER A 56 -17.56 2.30 3.73
CA SER A 56 -16.43 2.64 4.59
C SER A 56 -15.56 3.73 3.98
N ALA A 57 -15.40 4.85 4.68
CA ALA A 57 -14.51 5.93 4.26
C ALA A 57 -13.05 5.46 4.13
N VAL A 58 -12.61 4.56 5.00
CA VAL A 58 -11.27 3.98 4.97
C VAL A 58 -11.06 3.16 3.70
N SER A 59 -11.99 2.25 3.39
CA SER A 59 -11.93 1.45 2.15
C SER A 59 -11.93 2.34 0.90
N TYR A 60 -12.70 3.43 0.92
CA TYR A 60 -12.70 4.42 -0.14
C TYR A 60 -11.33 5.07 -0.32
N LEU A 61 -10.71 5.54 0.77
CA LEU A 61 -9.39 6.19 0.71
C LEU A 61 -8.33 5.26 0.11
N TYR A 62 -8.27 4.01 0.55
CA TYR A 62 -7.32 3.04 0.01
C TYR A 62 -7.57 2.74 -1.47
N ARG A 63 -8.83 2.60 -1.88
CA ARG A 63 -9.20 2.45 -3.30
C ARG A 63 -8.78 3.68 -4.13
N ALA A 64 -9.02 4.88 -3.62
CA ALA A 64 -8.67 6.13 -4.29
C ALA A 64 -7.15 6.28 -4.44
N VAL A 65 -6.38 5.96 -3.40
CA VAL A 65 -4.91 5.96 -3.45
C VAL A 65 -4.39 4.92 -4.44
N ARG A 66 -4.95 3.71 -4.45
CA ARG A 66 -4.61 2.68 -5.45
C ARG A 66 -4.81 3.19 -6.87
N ASN A 67 -5.98 3.72 -7.16
CA ASN A 67 -6.32 4.23 -8.49
C ASN A 67 -5.43 5.41 -8.88
N GLY A 68 -5.17 6.33 -7.96
CA GLY A 68 -4.26 7.47 -8.18
C GLY A 68 -2.84 7.02 -8.48
N SER A 69 -2.32 6.06 -7.74
CA SER A 69 -0.99 5.48 -7.94
C SER A 69 -0.88 4.78 -9.30
N LEU A 70 -1.86 3.97 -9.67
CA LEU A 70 -1.88 3.28 -10.97
C LEU A 70 -1.99 4.26 -12.15
N ASN A 71 -2.78 5.33 -12.01
CA ASN A 71 -2.86 6.38 -13.01
C ASN A 71 -1.52 7.09 -13.19
N GLN A 72 -0.83 7.40 -12.10
CA GLN A 72 0.49 8.05 -12.13
C GLN A 72 1.54 7.18 -12.84
N ILE A 73 1.54 5.87 -12.59
CA ILE A 73 2.42 4.93 -13.31
C ILE A 73 2.12 4.93 -14.81
N ARG A 74 0.84 4.88 -15.18
CA ARG A 74 0.41 4.88 -16.58
C ARG A 74 0.81 6.16 -17.29
N ASP A 75 0.68 7.30 -16.65
CA ASP A 75 1.04 8.60 -17.23
C ASP A 75 2.56 8.73 -17.40
N ARG A 76 3.35 8.26 -16.43
CA ARG A 76 4.82 8.17 -16.56
C ARG A 76 5.28 7.22 -17.65
N SER A 77 4.58 6.11 -17.88
CA SER A 77 4.92 5.17 -18.96
C SER A 77 4.71 5.77 -20.34
N ARG A 78 3.90 6.83 -20.45
CA ARG A 78 3.71 7.60 -21.70
C ARG A 78 4.78 8.66 -21.91
N GLU A 79 5.35 9.16 -20.84
CA GLU A 79 6.52 10.03 -20.83
C GLU A 79 7.76 9.14 -20.71
N VAL A 80 8.22 8.60 -21.83
CA VAL A 80 9.47 7.85 -21.88
C VAL A 80 10.59 8.83 -21.58
N ASP A 81 11.04 8.86 -20.33
CA ASP A 81 12.33 9.39 -20.02
C ASP A 81 13.07 8.54 -18.98
N LEU A 82 14.20 8.08 -19.46
CA LEU A 82 15.23 7.27 -18.91
C LEU A 82 15.87 7.95 -17.70
N ASN A 83 15.34 7.70 -16.53
CA ASN A 83 16.18 7.85 -15.33
C ASN A 83 15.78 6.80 -14.29
N ASP A 84 16.41 5.63 -14.44
CA ASP A 84 16.44 4.56 -13.46
C ASP A 84 17.16 5.05 -12.20
N SER A 85 16.46 5.76 -11.35
CA SER A 85 16.84 5.90 -9.96
C SER A 85 15.83 5.16 -9.10
N TRP A 86 15.91 3.85 -9.18
CA TRP A 86 15.24 2.95 -8.27
C TRP A 86 15.96 3.00 -6.94
N LEU A 87 15.22 3.26 -5.86
CA LEU A 87 15.64 3.17 -4.48
C LEU A 87 16.34 4.42 -3.89
N GLU A 88 15.63 5.51 -3.80
CA GLU A 88 15.78 6.31 -2.59
C GLU A 88 14.97 5.66 -1.48
N SER A 89 15.59 4.69 -0.81
CA SER A 89 15.11 4.19 0.48
C SER A 89 14.99 5.39 1.42
N PRO A 90 13.90 5.57 2.16
CA PRO A 90 13.83 6.60 3.17
C PRO A 90 15.07 6.48 4.07
N ALA A 91 15.85 7.56 4.19
CA ALA A 91 17.03 7.59 5.02
C ALA A 91 16.66 7.15 6.45
N GLY A 92 17.20 6.00 6.90
CA GLY A 92 16.93 5.45 8.22
C GLY A 92 16.24 4.08 8.27
N MET A 93 16.02 3.42 7.14
CA MET A 93 15.57 2.03 7.16
C MET A 93 16.71 1.12 7.62
N GLU A 94 16.51 0.46 8.76
CA GLU A 94 17.41 -0.61 9.21
C GLU A 94 17.47 -1.75 8.18
N GLN A 95 18.57 -2.52 8.17
CA GLN A 95 18.78 -3.62 7.21
C GLN A 95 17.60 -4.60 7.14
N THR A 96 16.98 -4.89 8.28
CA THR A 96 15.77 -5.72 8.39
C THR A 96 14.59 -5.15 7.57
N GLY A 97 14.46 -3.82 7.52
CA GLY A 97 13.42 -3.16 6.72
C GLY A 97 13.64 -3.33 5.22
N LEU A 98 14.89 -3.29 4.77
CA LEU A 98 15.26 -3.52 3.37
C LEU A 98 15.01 -4.97 2.94
N GLU A 99 15.33 -5.94 3.81
CA GLU A 99 15.06 -7.36 3.56
C GLU A 99 13.56 -7.63 3.45
N LEU A 100 12.74 -7.05 4.33
CA LEU A 100 11.29 -7.17 4.27
C LEU A 100 10.71 -6.51 3.01
N GLN A 101 11.22 -5.34 2.63
CA GLN A 101 10.80 -4.65 1.42
C GLN A 101 11.13 -5.47 0.17
N SER A 102 12.33 -6.06 0.11
CA SER A 102 12.72 -6.97 -0.97
C SER A 102 11.80 -8.19 -1.03
N ALA A 103 11.57 -8.85 0.11
CA ALA A 103 10.72 -10.03 0.20
C ALA A 103 9.26 -9.73 -0.22
N LEU A 104 8.72 -8.58 0.18
CA LEU A 104 7.41 -8.11 -0.28
C LEU A 104 7.39 -7.86 -1.79
N GLY A 105 8.49 -7.31 -2.34
CA GLY A 105 8.63 -7.06 -3.78
C GLY A 105 8.56 -8.33 -4.63
N GLU A 106 9.02 -9.46 -4.09
CA GLU A 106 8.99 -10.77 -4.76
C GLU A 106 7.61 -11.46 -4.73
N LEU A 107 6.68 -10.98 -3.87
CA LEU A 107 5.33 -11.52 -3.85
C LEU A 107 4.55 -11.11 -5.10
N PRO A 108 3.60 -11.96 -5.56
CA PRO A 108 2.57 -11.52 -6.49
C PRO A 108 1.87 -10.27 -5.96
N GLU A 109 1.58 -9.33 -6.86
CA GLU A 109 0.98 -8.04 -6.52
C GLU A 109 -0.25 -8.16 -5.61
N GLU A 110 -1.14 -9.09 -5.94
CA GLU A 110 -2.38 -9.32 -5.17
C GLU A 110 -2.14 -9.81 -3.73
N GLN A 111 -1.07 -10.57 -3.49
CA GLN A 111 -0.70 -11.03 -2.15
C GLN A 111 0.02 -9.92 -1.38
N ARG A 112 0.86 -9.16 -2.05
CA ARG A 112 1.54 -8.00 -1.47
C ARG A 112 0.54 -6.93 -1.04
N GLU A 113 -0.41 -6.59 -1.91
CA GLU A 113 -1.43 -5.58 -1.62
C GLU A 113 -2.21 -5.91 -0.34
N ILE A 114 -2.72 -7.12 -0.22
CA ILE A 114 -3.53 -7.49 0.95
C ILE A 114 -2.72 -7.48 2.24
N ILE A 115 -1.44 -7.85 2.19
CA ILE A 115 -0.54 -7.79 3.35
C ILE A 115 -0.34 -6.33 3.78
N ILE A 116 -0.08 -5.43 2.84
CA ILE A 116 0.11 -4.02 3.15
C ILE A 116 -1.16 -3.40 3.73
N LEU A 117 -2.31 -3.67 3.14
CA LEU A 117 -3.60 -3.17 3.63
C LEU A 117 -3.91 -3.66 5.04
N HIS A 118 -3.69 -4.94 5.32
CA HIS A 118 -4.02 -5.52 6.62
C HIS A 118 -3.01 -5.16 7.71
N VAL A 119 -1.70 -5.21 7.42
CA VAL A 119 -0.63 -5.01 8.41
C VAL A 119 -0.35 -3.51 8.65
N TRP A 120 -0.09 -2.75 7.58
CA TRP A 120 0.22 -1.31 7.70
C TRP A 120 -1.00 -0.42 7.66
N GLY A 121 -1.99 -0.79 6.85
CA GLY A 121 -3.26 -0.09 6.79
C GLY A 121 -4.19 -0.38 7.96
N GLN A 122 -3.95 -1.48 8.69
CA GLN A 122 -4.80 -1.96 9.80
C GLN A 122 -6.26 -2.20 9.38
N LEU A 123 -6.48 -2.51 8.10
CA LEU A 123 -7.80 -2.83 7.59
C LEU A 123 -8.20 -4.26 7.99
N SER A 124 -9.46 -4.43 8.35
CA SER A 124 -10.07 -5.77 8.40
C SER A 124 -10.11 -6.38 6.99
N PHE A 125 -10.31 -7.70 6.91
CA PHE A 125 -10.46 -8.35 5.59
C PHE A 125 -11.70 -7.86 4.84
N ASP A 126 -12.76 -7.47 5.52
CA ASP A 126 -13.95 -6.87 4.90
C ASP A 126 -13.63 -5.51 4.29
N GLU A 127 -12.92 -4.64 5.01
CA GLU A 127 -12.50 -3.33 4.53
C GLU A 127 -11.49 -3.42 3.38
N ALA A 128 -10.50 -4.30 3.50
CA ALA A 128 -9.51 -4.53 2.45
C ALA A 128 -10.17 -5.13 1.20
N ALA A 129 -11.08 -6.08 1.36
CA ALA A 129 -11.86 -6.65 0.26
C ALA A 129 -12.70 -5.59 -0.44
N ALA A 130 -13.37 -4.71 0.31
CA ALA A 130 -14.12 -3.59 -0.24
C ALA A 130 -13.20 -2.61 -1.00
N ALA A 131 -11.99 -2.32 -0.50
CA ALA A 131 -11.02 -1.48 -1.18
C ALA A 131 -10.54 -2.08 -2.50
N LEU A 132 -10.34 -3.40 -2.56
CA LEU A 132 -9.82 -4.11 -3.73
C LEU A 132 -10.92 -4.62 -4.69
N GLY A 133 -12.20 -4.53 -4.31
CA GLY A 133 -13.31 -5.06 -5.12
C GLY A 133 -13.34 -6.59 -5.20
N ILE A 134 -12.93 -7.28 -4.14
CA ILE A 134 -12.89 -8.75 -4.02
C ILE A 134 -13.75 -9.23 -2.85
N SER A 135 -13.94 -10.56 -2.71
CA SER A 135 -14.61 -11.10 -1.54
C SER A 135 -13.69 -11.13 -0.30
N PRO A 136 -14.23 -11.04 0.93
CA PRO A 136 -13.44 -11.19 2.15
C PRO A 136 -12.70 -12.53 2.24
N ASN A 137 -13.31 -13.61 1.75
CA ASN A 137 -12.66 -14.92 1.67
C ASN A 137 -11.46 -14.92 0.74
N THR A 138 -11.55 -14.22 -0.40
CA THR A 138 -10.43 -14.04 -1.33
C THR A 138 -9.31 -13.23 -0.66
N ALA A 139 -9.65 -12.15 0.04
CA ALA A 139 -8.68 -11.33 0.78
C ALA A 139 -7.93 -12.18 1.83
N ALA A 140 -8.67 -12.94 2.65
CA ALA A 140 -8.07 -13.83 3.65
C ALA A 140 -7.18 -14.93 3.03
N SER A 141 -7.57 -15.48 1.89
CA SER A 141 -6.78 -16.49 1.19
C SER A 141 -5.49 -15.91 0.63
N ARG A 142 -5.55 -14.75 -0.06
CA ARG A 142 -4.37 -14.04 -0.57
C ARG A 142 -3.40 -13.68 0.55
N TYR A 143 -3.91 -13.24 1.69
CA TYR A 143 -3.11 -12.94 2.87
C TYR A 143 -2.36 -14.18 3.39
N ARG A 144 -3.07 -15.31 3.58
CA ARG A 144 -2.45 -16.55 4.06
C ARG A 144 -1.36 -17.07 3.10
N TYR A 145 -1.62 -17.05 1.79
CA TYR A 145 -0.64 -17.47 0.80
C TYR A 145 0.57 -16.55 0.76
N GLY A 146 0.35 -15.24 0.84
CA GLY A 146 1.45 -14.26 0.91
C GLY A 146 2.33 -14.46 2.14
N LEU A 147 1.72 -14.65 3.33
CA LEU A 147 2.47 -14.94 4.56
C LEU A 147 3.25 -16.25 4.48
N SER A 148 2.69 -17.30 3.85
CA SER A 148 3.41 -18.56 3.66
C SER A 148 4.67 -18.37 2.82
N LYS A 149 4.57 -17.63 1.71
CA LYS A 149 5.71 -17.32 0.85
C LYS A 149 6.77 -16.48 1.56
N LEU A 150 6.37 -15.44 2.30
CA LEU A 150 7.31 -14.65 3.10
C LEU A 150 8.05 -15.52 4.10
N ARG A 151 7.35 -16.42 4.79
CA ARG A 151 7.96 -17.35 5.74
C ARG A 151 9.00 -18.26 5.07
N GLU A 152 8.70 -18.79 3.90
CA GLU A 152 9.63 -19.63 3.12
C GLU A 152 10.87 -18.85 2.72
N GLN A 153 10.74 -17.61 2.25
CA GLN A 153 11.85 -16.74 1.88
C GLN A 153 12.78 -16.48 3.07
N PHE A 154 12.23 -16.10 4.23
CA PHE A 154 13.03 -15.85 5.43
C PHE A 154 13.68 -17.11 6.00
N GLN A 155 13.02 -18.27 5.93
CA GLN A 155 13.63 -19.55 6.34
C GLN A 155 14.79 -19.96 5.43
N THR A 156 14.66 -19.71 4.14
CA THR A 156 15.72 -19.99 3.16
C THR A 156 16.91 -19.06 3.37
N ALA A 157 16.68 -17.78 3.58
CA ALA A 157 17.72 -16.80 3.88
C ALA A 157 18.47 -17.14 5.17
N ALA A 158 17.75 -17.51 6.24
CA ALA A 158 18.36 -17.93 7.50
C ALA A 158 19.26 -19.16 7.33
N ARG A 159 18.82 -20.18 6.59
CA ARG A 159 19.63 -21.38 6.30
C ARG A 159 20.89 -21.07 5.52
N SER A 160 20.82 -20.16 4.56
CA SER A 160 21.97 -19.72 3.76
C SER A 160 23.02 -19.00 4.61
N THR A 161 22.59 -18.19 5.57
CA THR A 161 23.48 -17.44 6.46
C THR A 161 24.20 -18.37 7.47
N TYR A 162 23.53 -19.40 7.99
CA TYR A 162 24.13 -20.35 8.91
C TYR A 162 24.95 -21.48 8.23
N GLY A 163 24.75 -21.68 6.93
CA GLY A 163 25.47 -22.72 6.15
C GLY A 163 26.88 -22.32 5.69
N GLN A 164 27.28 -21.06 5.80
CA GLN A 164 28.61 -20.57 5.40
C GLN A 164 29.62 -20.49 6.52
N THR A 165 29.29 -20.93 7.73
CA THR A 165 30.21 -20.99 8.87
C THR A 165 30.67 -22.41 9.15
N ARG A 166 31.38 -23.01 8.18
CA ARG A 166 32.22 -24.22 8.38
C ARG A 166 33.45 -24.16 7.47
#